data_5ccff521409bc322f0fd399c7115004f
#
_entry.id   5ccff521409bc322f0fd399c7115004f
#
_cell.length_a   1.000
_cell.length_b   1.000
_cell.length_c   1.000
_cell.angle_alpha   90.00
_cell.angle_beta   90.00
_cell.angle_gamma   90.00
#
_symmetry.space_group_name_H-M   'P 1'
#
loop_
_entity.id
_entity.type
_entity.pdbx_description
1 polymer ?
#
loop_
_entity_poly.entity_id
_entity_poly.type
_entity_poly.pdbx_seq_one_letter_code
_entity_poly.pdbx_strand_id
1 'polypeptide(L)'
;MLKIEGLKLAPGESEALLYERAAAALRVKAPLHTLHILRRSIDARDGVTFIYTVSAAIENEERVLRRARNKSVSVYAPAFYELPPMIAPPAVRPVVIGAGPAGLFAALVLARCGARPILLERGECVERRRRDVERFWTTGELNERSNVQFGEGGAGTFSDGKLNTGTKDVRHRYILEEFAAFGASEDILIDAKPHIGTDRLYTVLQNLRQELLSLGAEVRFAHQVTGLERRDGRLAALRVTSPDGTYTLPAEHAVLAVGHSARDTFAMLRDAGIPMEPKPFAVGVRIEHRQSDMDAQQYKQYAGHPSLPPTSYKLSAHTAAGRGVFSFCVCPGGQVVAAASEAGRVVTNGMSELARDGENINGGLLVSVTPEDFGGTDVLAGVAFQRRLEEAAYALGGGGYAAPTQTVGDFLAHRPSIGPGRVTPTYRPAVRWCDLHDCLPPFVCAALEEALPLLEKKLHGFAAPDAVLTAVETRSSSPVRIVRDNTYQTALRGLYPCGEGAGYAGGILSAAADGMRCAEQIIKEITQHG
;
A
#
# COMPACT_ATOMS: atom_id res chain seq x y z
N MET A 1 16.47 2.34 29.44
CA MET A 1 17.35 2.67 28.28
C MET A 1 17.18 4.13 27.91
N LEU A 2 18.24 4.77 27.38
CA LEU A 2 18.15 6.12 26.85
C LEU A 2 18.08 6.09 25.32
N LYS A 3 17.18 6.90 24.74
CA LYS A 3 17.07 7.15 23.30
C LYS A 3 17.89 8.38 22.93
N ILE A 4 18.67 8.29 21.85
CA ILE A 4 19.48 9.37 21.30
C ILE A 4 19.05 9.57 19.85
N GLU A 5 18.59 10.78 19.52
CA GLU A 5 18.12 11.13 18.18
C GLU A 5 19.12 12.02 17.45
N GLY A 6 19.12 11.95 16.11
CA GLY A 6 19.85 12.87 15.25
C GLY A 6 21.36 12.61 15.17
N LEU A 7 21.81 11.39 15.43
CA LEU A 7 23.21 11.02 15.17
C LEU A 7 23.44 10.95 13.65
N LYS A 8 24.49 11.60 13.18
CA LYS A 8 24.75 11.77 11.75
C LYS A 8 25.93 10.89 11.32
N LEU A 9 25.84 10.25 10.16
CA LEU A 9 26.95 9.61 9.45
C LEU A 9 26.97 10.09 8.00
N ALA A 10 28.16 10.33 7.45
CA ALA A 10 28.31 10.56 6.02
C ALA A 10 28.19 9.24 5.24
N PRO A 11 27.85 9.27 3.94
CA PRO A 11 27.90 8.08 3.10
C PRO A 11 29.27 7.41 3.17
N GLY A 12 29.30 6.08 3.42
CA GLY A 12 30.52 5.31 3.55
C GLY A 12 31.16 5.30 4.94
N GLU A 13 30.71 6.12 5.89
CA GLU A 13 31.17 6.00 7.29
C GLU A 13 30.59 4.73 7.94
N SER A 14 31.42 4.07 8.76
CA SER A 14 31.01 2.86 9.49
C SER A 14 29.98 3.17 10.60
N GLU A 15 28.96 2.33 10.72
CA GLU A 15 27.99 2.40 11.85
C GLU A 15 28.65 2.20 13.22
N ALA A 16 29.87 1.65 13.29
CA ALA A 16 30.65 1.59 14.53
C ALA A 16 30.90 2.96 15.16
N LEU A 17 30.95 4.04 14.35
CA LEU A 17 31.08 5.41 14.85
C LEU A 17 29.84 5.90 15.63
N LEU A 18 28.70 5.21 15.50
CA LEU A 18 27.51 5.54 16.30
C LEU A 18 27.74 5.37 17.80
N TYR A 19 28.58 4.41 18.22
CA TYR A 19 28.95 4.22 19.63
C TYR A 19 29.67 5.45 20.20
N GLU A 20 30.63 5.97 19.45
CA GLU A 20 31.38 7.18 19.86
C GLU A 20 30.49 8.42 19.88
N ARG A 21 29.68 8.60 18.82
CA ARG A 21 28.74 9.74 18.72
C ARG A 21 27.66 9.69 19.78
N ALA A 22 27.14 8.51 20.12
CA ALA A 22 26.19 8.32 21.19
C ALA A 22 26.82 8.60 22.57
N ALA A 23 28.04 8.10 22.84
CA ALA A 23 28.78 8.38 24.07
C ALA A 23 29.03 9.89 24.26
N ALA A 24 29.40 10.59 23.19
CA ALA A 24 29.57 12.05 23.20
C ALA A 24 28.26 12.79 23.50
N ALA A 25 27.15 12.38 22.85
CA ALA A 25 25.82 12.96 23.10
C ALA A 25 25.36 12.79 24.55
N LEU A 26 25.67 11.65 25.15
CA LEU A 26 25.38 11.32 26.54
C LEU A 26 26.38 11.91 27.54
N ARG A 27 27.50 12.45 27.08
CA ARG A 27 28.62 12.94 27.89
C ARG A 27 29.17 11.86 28.84
N VAL A 28 29.26 10.63 28.36
CA VAL A 28 29.86 9.50 29.08
C VAL A 28 31.19 9.11 28.43
N LYS A 29 32.08 8.46 29.19
CA LYS A 29 33.30 7.89 28.63
C LYS A 29 32.94 6.59 27.88
N ALA A 30 33.38 6.45 26.63
CA ALA A 30 33.26 5.21 25.88
C ALA A 30 34.06 4.07 26.53
N PRO A 31 33.69 2.78 26.27
CA PRO A 31 32.69 2.33 25.32
C PRO A 31 31.28 2.18 25.92
N LEU A 32 30.26 2.36 25.06
CA LEU A 32 28.91 1.86 25.32
C LEU A 32 28.87 0.37 24.97
N HIS A 33 28.39 -0.47 25.87
CA HIS A 33 28.41 -1.93 25.65
C HIS A 33 27.23 -2.39 24.78
N THR A 34 26.11 -1.66 24.80
CA THR A 34 24.91 -2.03 24.05
C THR A 34 24.31 -0.81 23.40
N LEU A 35 24.18 -0.86 22.09
CA LEU A 35 23.53 0.18 21.29
C LEU A 35 22.66 -0.50 20.23
N HIS A 36 21.39 -0.12 20.18
CA HIS A 36 20.45 -0.61 19.17
C HIS A 36 20.02 0.54 18.27
N ILE A 37 20.08 0.34 16.98
CA ILE A 37 19.52 1.28 15.99
C ILE A 37 18.00 1.13 16.02
N LEU A 38 17.31 2.23 16.30
CA LEU A 38 15.85 2.30 16.31
C LEU A 38 15.29 2.86 15.01
N ARG A 39 16.07 3.73 14.34
CA ARG A 39 15.67 4.34 13.08
C ARG A 39 16.89 4.80 12.31
N ARG A 40 16.84 4.60 10.98
CA ARG A 40 17.80 5.11 10.00
C ARG A 40 17.03 5.88 8.92
N SER A 41 17.47 7.10 8.58
CA SER A 41 16.89 7.92 7.52
C SER A 41 17.99 8.68 6.78
N ILE A 42 17.71 9.13 5.56
CA ILE A 42 18.62 9.91 4.73
C ILE A 42 18.09 11.34 4.65
N ASP A 43 18.96 12.31 4.91
CA ASP A 43 18.73 13.73 4.64
C ASP A 43 19.64 14.17 3.49
N ALA A 44 19.02 14.60 2.37
CA ALA A 44 19.74 15.03 1.17
C ALA A 44 19.47 16.51 0.81
N ARG A 45 18.99 17.34 1.76
CA ARG A 45 18.66 18.75 1.51
C ARG A 45 19.91 19.63 1.36
N ASP A 46 20.86 19.48 2.27
CA ASP A 46 22.11 20.27 2.34
C ASP A 46 23.35 19.36 2.29
N GLY A 47 23.39 18.47 1.31
CA GLY A 47 24.33 17.36 1.25
C GLY A 47 23.66 16.05 1.70
N VAL A 48 24.34 14.92 1.51
CA VAL A 48 23.78 13.61 1.86
C VAL A 48 24.32 13.15 3.21
N THR A 49 23.40 12.84 4.13
CA THR A 49 23.75 12.41 5.49
C THR A 49 22.75 11.36 5.97
N PHE A 50 23.25 10.27 6.55
CA PHE A 50 22.42 9.33 7.31
C PHE A 50 22.11 9.90 8.68
N ILE A 51 20.86 9.88 9.09
CA ILE A 51 20.38 10.30 10.40
C ILE A 51 19.89 9.08 11.17
N TYR A 52 20.53 8.80 12.30
CA TYR A 52 20.19 7.67 13.16
C TYR A 52 19.49 8.12 14.44
N THR A 53 18.57 7.28 14.89
CA THR A 53 18.05 7.26 16.26
C THR A 53 18.46 5.93 16.86
N VAL A 54 19.08 5.96 18.04
CA VAL A 54 19.56 4.76 18.71
C VAL A 54 19.05 4.69 20.14
N SER A 55 19.06 3.48 20.74
CA SER A 55 18.90 3.32 22.18
C SER A 55 20.16 2.70 22.77
N ALA A 56 20.50 3.11 23.99
CA ALA A 56 21.63 2.59 24.73
C ALA A 56 21.22 2.20 26.16
N ALA A 57 21.68 1.04 26.61
CA ALA A 57 21.60 0.66 28.01
C ALA A 57 22.77 1.26 28.78
N ILE A 58 22.50 1.98 29.85
CA ILE A 58 23.49 2.70 30.64
C ILE A 58 23.15 2.58 32.11
N GLU A 59 24.17 2.41 32.95
CA GLU A 59 23.98 2.52 34.39
C GLU A 59 23.65 3.96 34.80
N ASN A 60 22.80 4.10 35.82
CA ASN A 60 22.40 5.40 36.35
C ASN A 60 21.77 6.35 35.31
N GLU A 61 20.81 5.85 34.53
CA GLU A 61 20.13 6.58 33.42
C GLU A 61 19.68 7.99 33.81
N GLU A 62 19.05 8.18 34.97
CA GLU A 62 18.61 9.50 35.45
C GLU A 62 19.76 10.50 35.61
N ARG A 63 20.90 10.05 36.12
CA ARG A 63 22.09 10.89 36.30
C ARG A 63 22.66 11.28 34.94
N VAL A 64 22.75 10.33 34.01
CA VAL A 64 23.23 10.57 32.64
C VAL A 64 22.30 11.52 31.94
N LEU A 65 20.99 11.34 32.00
CA LEU A 65 20.00 12.20 31.36
C LEU A 65 20.11 13.66 31.89
N ARG A 66 20.23 13.84 33.22
CA ARG A 66 20.45 15.18 33.83
C ARG A 66 21.75 15.83 33.36
N ARG A 67 22.82 15.04 33.22
CA ARG A 67 24.14 15.52 32.79
C ARG A 67 24.19 15.84 31.29
N ALA A 68 23.52 15.05 30.45
CA ALA A 68 23.52 15.23 29.00
C ALA A 68 23.01 16.62 28.60
N ARG A 69 21.97 17.13 29.29
CA ARG A 69 21.33 18.45 29.02
C ARG A 69 21.08 18.66 27.51
N ASN A 70 20.71 17.59 26.83
CA ASN A 70 20.56 17.54 25.38
C ASN A 70 19.11 17.14 25.04
N LYS A 71 18.42 17.99 24.27
CA LYS A 71 17.02 17.73 23.86
C LYS A 71 16.87 16.48 22.99
N SER A 72 17.95 16.02 22.34
CA SER A 72 17.95 14.80 21.55
C SER A 72 18.09 13.52 22.39
N VAL A 73 18.25 13.63 23.71
CA VAL A 73 18.34 12.49 24.63
C VAL A 73 17.09 12.42 25.49
N SER A 74 16.46 11.26 25.54
CA SER A 74 15.24 11.01 26.33
C SER A 74 15.21 9.58 26.84
N VAL A 75 14.31 9.30 27.78
CA VAL A 75 14.03 7.91 28.20
C VAL A 75 13.39 7.15 27.05
N TYR A 76 13.85 5.95 26.78
CA TYR A 76 13.27 5.03 25.81
C TYR A 76 12.36 4.04 26.52
N ALA A 77 11.06 4.20 26.31
CA ALA A 77 10.03 3.29 26.80
C ALA A 77 9.16 2.86 25.60
N PRO A 78 9.54 1.78 24.90
CA PRO A 78 8.76 1.29 23.77
C PRO A 78 7.42 0.75 24.24
N ALA A 79 6.35 1.07 23.52
CA ALA A 79 5.07 0.42 23.68
C ALA A 79 5.05 -0.86 22.82
N PHE A 80 4.63 -1.96 23.44
CA PHE A 80 4.46 -3.24 22.74
C PHE A 80 2.98 -3.52 22.51
N TYR A 81 2.70 -4.21 21.42
CA TYR A 81 1.39 -4.76 21.15
C TYR A 81 1.23 -6.08 21.91
N GLU A 82 0.14 -6.22 22.63
CA GLU A 82 -0.23 -7.46 23.31
C GLU A 82 -1.41 -8.10 22.58
N LEU A 83 -1.28 -9.39 22.25
CA LEU A 83 -2.38 -10.15 21.68
C LEU A 83 -3.54 -10.26 22.68
N PRO A 84 -4.79 -10.28 22.20
CA PRO A 84 -5.93 -10.64 23.04
C PRO A 84 -5.74 -12.01 23.71
N PRO A 85 -6.49 -12.31 24.78
CA PRO A 85 -6.39 -13.60 25.45
C PRO A 85 -6.77 -14.76 24.53
N MET A 86 -6.21 -15.93 24.82
CA MET A 86 -6.61 -17.19 24.18
C MET A 86 -8.07 -17.50 24.48
N ILE A 87 -8.79 -18.00 23.47
CA ILE A 87 -10.16 -18.48 23.59
C ILE A 87 -10.27 -19.94 23.16
N ALA A 88 -11.31 -20.64 23.64
CA ALA A 88 -11.69 -21.92 23.05
C ALA A 88 -12.21 -21.69 21.61
N PRO A 89 -11.96 -22.64 20.67
CA PRO A 89 -12.51 -22.51 19.33
C PRO A 89 -14.04 -22.38 19.37
N PRO A 90 -14.62 -21.33 18.77
CA PRO A 90 -16.06 -21.14 18.75
C PRO A 90 -16.75 -22.19 17.88
N ALA A 91 -18.02 -22.52 18.19
CA ALA A 91 -18.81 -23.48 17.42
C ALA A 91 -18.98 -23.06 15.96
N VAL A 92 -19.19 -21.76 15.72
CA VAL A 92 -19.18 -21.16 14.38
C VAL A 92 -17.88 -20.36 14.23
N ARG A 93 -17.00 -20.83 13.37
CA ARG A 93 -15.67 -20.23 13.14
C ARG A 93 -15.81 -18.83 12.53
N PRO A 94 -15.05 -17.82 13.01
CA PRO A 94 -15.01 -16.52 12.35
C PRO A 94 -14.53 -16.64 10.89
N VAL A 95 -15.14 -15.87 9.99
CA VAL A 95 -14.75 -15.86 8.58
C VAL A 95 -14.03 -14.57 8.26
N VAL A 96 -12.95 -14.65 7.49
CA VAL A 96 -12.23 -13.50 6.95
C VAL A 96 -12.38 -13.50 5.44
N ILE A 97 -12.87 -12.39 4.88
CA ILE A 97 -13.18 -12.25 3.45
C ILE A 97 -12.13 -11.36 2.79
N GLY A 98 -11.24 -11.97 2.02
CA GLY A 98 -10.11 -11.33 1.34
C GLY A 98 -8.77 -11.56 2.06
N ALA A 99 -7.76 -12.00 1.29
CA ALA A 99 -6.41 -12.29 1.75
C ALA A 99 -5.41 -11.16 1.46
N GLY A 100 -5.87 -9.90 1.48
CA GLY A 100 -4.99 -8.72 1.50
C GLY A 100 -4.43 -8.46 2.91
N PRO A 101 -3.61 -7.42 3.11
CA PRO A 101 -2.96 -7.16 4.40
C PRO A 101 -3.94 -7.09 5.58
N ALA A 102 -5.10 -6.47 5.41
CA ALA A 102 -6.12 -6.40 6.45
C ALA A 102 -6.65 -7.79 6.84
N GLY A 103 -6.99 -8.61 5.85
CA GLY A 103 -7.53 -9.95 6.09
C GLY A 103 -6.48 -10.91 6.65
N LEU A 104 -5.26 -10.88 6.12
CA LEU A 104 -4.16 -11.73 6.59
C LEU A 104 -3.82 -11.48 8.06
N PHE A 105 -3.70 -10.21 8.48
CA PHE A 105 -3.40 -9.87 9.87
C PHE A 105 -4.62 -10.05 10.80
N ALA A 106 -5.85 -9.87 10.31
CA ALA A 106 -7.04 -10.26 11.05
C ALA A 106 -7.07 -11.77 11.31
N ALA A 107 -6.83 -12.58 10.27
CA ALA A 107 -6.76 -14.03 10.38
C ALA A 107 -5.64 -14.49 11.32
N LEU A 108 -4.47 -13.84 11.28
CA LEU A 108 -3.33 -14.17 12.14
C LEU A 108 -3.65 -13.91 13.62
N VAL A 109 -4.25 -12.77 13.96
CA VAL A 109 -4.67 -12.48 15.34
C VAL A 109 -5.73 -13.48 15.81
N LEU A 110 -6.78 -13.74 15.01
CA LEU A 110 -7.82 -14.72 15.33
C LEU A 110 -7.23 -16.12 15.54
N ALA A 111 -6.30 -16.55 14.67
CA ALA A 111 -5.68 -17.86 14.76
C ALA A 111 -4.79 -17.98 16.01
N ARG A 112 -3.96 -16.99 16.30
CA ARG A 112 -3.10 -16.95 17.50
C ARG A 112 -3.89 -16.92 18.81
N CYS A 113 -5.11 -16.36 18.78
CA CYS A 113 -6.02 -16.40 19.91
C CYS A 113 -6.88 -17.67 19.99
N GLY A 114 -6.68 -18.67 19.11
CA GLY A 114 -7.37 -19.96 19.17
C GLY A 114 -8.69 -20.04 18.40
N ALA A 115 -9.14 -18.97 17.73
CA ALA A 115 -10.44 -18.90 17.04
C ALA A 115 -10.52 -19.76 15.77
N ARG A 116 -9.39 -20.23 15.22
CA ARG A 116 -9.30 -21.05 14.00
C ARG A 116 -10.12 -20.50 12.82
N PRO A 117 -9.85 -19.29 12.33
CA PRO A 117 -10.68 -18.63 11.31
C PRO A 117 -10.70 -19.38 9.98
N ILE A 118 -11.71 -19.09 9.14
CA ILE A 118 -11.76 -19.48 7.74
C ILE A 118 -11.44 -18.23 6.91
N LEU A 119 -10.35 -18.25 6.14
CA LEU A 119 -9.95 -17.18 5.24
C LEU A 119 -10.40 -17.52 3.81
N LEU A 120 -11.25 -16.67 3.23
CA LEU A 120 -11.73 -16.81 1.85
C LEU A 120 -11.06 -15.76 0.97
N GLU A 121 -10.44 -16.19 -0.12
CA GLU A 121 -9.88 -15.31 -1.15
C GLU A 121 -10.48 -15.65 -2.51
N ARG A 122 -10.95 -14.61 -3.25
CA ARG A 122 -11.55 -14.80 -4.57
C ARG A 122 -10.55 -15.22 -5.64
N GLY A 123 -9.31 -14.74 -5.50
CA GLY A 123 -8.22 -15.08 -6.41
C GLY A 123 -7.43 -16.30 -5.96
N GLU A 124 -6.31 -16.51 -6.62
CA GLU A 124 -5.44 -17.66 -6.42
C GLU A 124 -4.37 -17.39 -5.34
N CYS A 125 -3.74 -18.48 -4.86
CA CYS A 125 -2.54 -18.39 -4.05
C CYS A 125 -1.41 -17.70 -4.82
N VAL A 126 -0.45 -17.13 -4.11
CA VAL A 126 0.58 -16.26 -4.70
C VAL A 126 1.37 -16.93 -5.82
N GLU A 127 1.57 -18.25 -5.77
CA GLU A 127 2.29 -19.02 -6.79
C GLU A 127 1.52 -19.11 -8.12
N ARG A 128 0.20 -19.34 -8.06
CA ARG A 128 -0.67 -19.38 -9.26
C ARG A 128 -0.97 -17.98 -9.75
N ARG A 129 -1.26 -17.07 -8.83
CA ARG A 129 -1.52 -15.66 -9.12
C ARG A 129 -0.36 -15.02 -9.90
N ARG A 130 0.90 -15.32 -9.53
CA ARG A 130 2.08 -14.85 -10.27
C ARG A 130 2.03 -15.27 -11.74
N ARG A 131 1.62 -16.50 -12.03
CA ARG A 131 1.49 -17.00 -13.42
C ARG A 131 0.37 -16.28 -14.18
N ASP A 132 -0.76 -16.02 -13.52
CA ASP A 132 -1.87 -15.27 -14.11
C ASP A 132 -1.45 -13.84 -14.48
N VAL A 133 -0.75 -13.17 -13.57
CA VAL A 133 -0.25 -11.81 -13.79
C VAL A 133 0.82 -11.76 -14.89
N GLU A 134 1.77 -12.71 -14.90
CA GLU A 134 2.81 -12.80 -15.94
C GLU A 134 2.18 -13.05 -17.32
N ARG A 135 1.18 -13.92 -17.42
CA ARG A 135 0.40 -14.15 -18.63
C ARG A 135 -0.25 -12.86 -19.11
N PHE A 136 -0.93 -12.14 -18.19
CA PHE A 136 -1.56 -10.87 -18.52
C PHE A 136 -0.56 -9.83 -19.05
N TRP A 137 0.59 -9.69 -18.42
CA TRP A 137 1.63 -8.74 -18.86
C TRP A 137 2.34 -9.14 -20.14
N THR A 138 2.28 -10.42 -20.52
CA THR A 138 2.94 -10.92 -21.74
C THR A 138 1.99 -10.97 -22.93
N THR A 139 0.75 -11.41 -22.69
CA THR A 139 -0.21 -11.73 -23.77
C THR A 139 -1.44 -10.83 -23.81
N GLY A 140 -1.68 -10.04 -22.74
CA GLY A 140 -2.93 -9.30 -22.58
C GLY A 140 -4.13 -10.17 -22.14
N GLU A 141 -3.93 -11.44 -21.78
CA GLU A 141 -4.99 -12.31 -21.29
C GLU A 141 -5.27 -12.06 -19.81
N LEU A 142 -6.32 -11.31 -19.51
CA LEU A 142 -6.73 -10.99 -18.15
C LEU A 142 -7.52 -12.14 -17.50
N ASN A 143 -7.07 -12.61 -16.33
CA ASN A 143 -7.90 -13.39 -15.41
C ASN A 143 -8.62 -12.45 -14.43
N GLU A 144 -9.93 -12.20 -14.62
CA GLU A 144 -10.68 -11.26 -13.78
C GLU A 144 -10.79 -11.68 -12.31
N ARG A 145 -10.56 -12.96 -11.99
CA ARG A 145 -10.59 -13.47 -10.62
C ARG A 145 -9.24 -13.46 -9.92
N SER A 146 -8.13 -13.57 -10.69
CA SER A 146 -6.77 -13.65 -10.18
C SER A 146 -5.84 -12.74 -11.00
N ASN A 147 -5.43 -11.60 -10.46
CA ASN A 147 -4.71 -10.54 -11.16
C ASN A 147 -3.94 -9.64 -10.18
N VAL A 148 -3.49 -8.45 -10.60
CA VAL A 148 -2.78 -7.50 -9.75
C VAL A 148 -3.63 -6.99 -8.56
N GLN A 149 -4.96 -7.03 -8.65
CA GLN A 149 -5.86 -6.56 -7.60
C GLN A 149 -6.35 -7.69 -6.67
N PHE A 150 -6.57 -8.89 -7.21
CA PHE A 150 -7.17 -10.02 -6.51
C PHE A 150 -6.21 -11.20 -6.41
N GLY A 151 -6.25 -11.88 -5.27
CA GLY A 151 -5.43 -13.02 -4.90
C GLY A 151 -4.65 -12.77 -3.61
N GLU A 152 -3.95 -13.78 -3.15
CA GLU A 152 -3.18 -13.78 -1.90
C GLU A 152 -2.23 -12.58 -1.81
N GLY A 153 -2.28 -11.86 -0.68
CA GLY A 153 -1.53 -10.63 -0.42
C GLY A 153 -2.20 -9.35 -0.95
N GLY A 154 -3.32 -9.47 -1.72
CA GLY A 154 -4.04 -8.32 -2.28
C GLY A 154 -3.21 -7.50 -3.28
N ALA A 155 -3.62 -6.28 -3.58
CA ALA A 155 -2.93 -5.40 -4.53
C ALA A 155 -1.49 -5.05 -4.12
N GLY A 156 -1.18 -5.12 -2.81
CA GLY A 156 0.15 -4.87 -2.28
C GLY A 156 1.24 -5.82 -2.77
N THR A 157 0.89 -7.04 -3.18
CA THR A 157 1.83 -8.06 -3.64
C THR A 157 2.60 -7.63 -4.89
N PHE A 158 1.94 -6.94 -5.82
CA PHE A 158 2.53 -6.41 -7.06
C PHE A 158 2.74 -4.90 -6.96
N SER A 159 3.41 -4.47 -5.89
CA SER A 159 3.79 -3.09 -5.62
C SER A 159 5.23 -3.02 -5.10
N ASP A 160 5.74 -1.85 -4.79
CA ASP A 160 7.03 -1.68 -4.10
C ASP A 160 7.01 -2.25 -2.64
N GLY A 161 5.83 -2.62 -2.14
CA GLY A 161 5.72 -3.16 -0.78
C GLY A 161 6.05 -2.12 0.30
N LYS A 162 5.71 -0.85 0.10
CA LYS A 162 5.96 0.22 1.07
C LYS A 162 5.20 -0.01 2.37
N LEU A 163 5.92 0.13 3.48
CA LEU A 163 5.38 -0.01 4.83
C LEU A 163 5.28 1.34 5.56
N ASN A 164 5.22 2.44 4.80
CA ASN A 164 5.06 3.78 5.36
C ASN A 164 3.60 4.03 5.76
N THR A 165 3.40 4.70 6.89
CA THR A 165 2.07 5.15 7.34
C THR A 165 2.17 6.52 7.99
N GLY A 166 1.11 7.31 7.87
CA GLY A 166 0.96 8.58 8.58
C GLY A 166 0.34 8.45 9.97
N THR A 167 -0.08 7.24 10.37
CA THR A 167 -0.72 7.01 11.68
C THR A 167 0.28 6.47 12.70
N LYS A 168 -0.03 6.69 13.98
CA LYS A 168 0.72 6.10 15.10
C LYS A 168 -0.14 5.03 15.74
N ASP A 169 0.34 3.78 15.75
CA ASP A 169 -0.34 2.63 16.33
C ASP A 169 0.71 1.62 16.82
N VAL A 170 0.52 1.06 18.00
CA VAL A 170 1.42 0.03 18.55
C VAL A 170 1.49 -1.22 17.69
N ARG A 171 0.42 -1.52 16.92
CA ARG A 171 0.34 -2.65 16.00
C ARG A 171 1.33 -2.53 14.83
N HIS A 172 1.72 -1.30 14.44
CA HIS A 172 2.65 -1.12 13.33
C HIS A 172 3.99 -1.80 13.59
N ARG A 173 4.53 -1.68 14.80
CA ARG A 173 5.79 -2.36 15.16
C ARG A 173 5.64 -3.87 15.12
N TYR A 174 4.57 -4.40 15.68
CA TYR A 174 4.25 -5.82 15.64
C TYR A 174 4.13 -6.34 14.19
N ILE A 175 3.42 -5.62 13.31
CA ILE A 175 3.27 -5.99 11.90
C ILE A 175 4.64 -6.05 11.18
N LEU A 176 5.53 -5.08 11.45
CA LEU A 176 6.89 -5.09 10.89
C LEU A 176 7.71 -6.28 11.39
N GLU A 177 7.61 -6.61 12.69
CA GLU A 177 8.27 -7.77 13.29
C GLU A 177 7.75 -9.08 12.69
N GLU A 178 6.45 -9.20 12.46
CA GLU A 178 5.87 -10.35 11.76
C GLU A 178 6.37 -10.47 10.32
N PHE A 179 6.40 -9.37 9.55
CA PHE A 179 6.95 -9.40 8.21
C PHE A 179 8.42 -9.83 8.19
N ALA A 180 9.23 -9.35 9.14
CA ALA A 180 10.62 -9.79 9.27
C ALA A 180 10.69 -11.28 9.63
N ALA A 181 9.89 -11.76 10.57
CA ALA A 181 9.82 -13.17 10.95
C ALA A 181 9.38 -14.06 9.79
N PHE A 182 8.51 -13.58 8.89
CA PHE A 182 8.08 -14.29 7.70
C PHE A 182 9.04 -14.14 6.49
N GLY A 183 10.19 -13.47 6.65
CA GLY A 183 11.26 -13.46 5.66
C GLY A 183 11.48 -12.14 4.91
N ALA A 184 10.88 -11.04 5.36
CA ALA A 184 11.30 -9.71 4.93
C ALA A 184 12.66 -9.35 5.54
N SER A 185 13.37 -8.37 4.93
CA SER A 185 14.64 -7.88 5.49
C SER A 185 14.41 -7.25 6.87
N GLU A 186 15.31 -7.50 7.82
CA GLU A 186 15.29 -6.84 9.13
C GLU A 186 15.46 -5.31 9.04
N ASP A 187 15.98 -4.79 7.93
CA ASP A 187 16.08 -3.35 7.68
C ASP A 187 14.72 -2.62 7.78
N ILE A 188 13.61 -3.33 7.51
CA ILE A 188 12.26 -2.75 7.67
C ILE A 188 11.97 -2.32 9.11
N LEU A 189 12.68 -2.85 10.08
CA LEU A 189 12.51 -2.52 11.50
C LEU A 189 13.16 -1.20 11.89
N ILE A 190 14.13 -0.74 11.07
CA ILE A 190 14.93 0.46 11.37
C ILE A 190 14.80 1.55 10.30
N ASP A 191 14.50 1.21 9.06
CA ASP A 191 14.41 2.19 7.98
C ASP A 191 13.19 3.13 8.16
N ALA A 192 13.43 4.42 7.94
CA ALA A 192 12.38 5.43 7.99
C ALA A 192 11.38 5.32 6.83
N LYS A 193 11.78 4.69 5.73
CA LYS A 193 10.95 4.39 4.56
C LYS A 193 11.07 2.90 4.20
N PRO A 194 10.55 2.01 5.08
CA PRO A 194 10.71 0.57 4.88
C PRO A 194 9.90 0.09 3.68
N HIS A 195 10.45 -0.89 2.97
CA HIS A 195 9.79 -1.59 1.87
C HIS A 195 10.24 -3.05 1.82
N ILE A 196 9.42 -3.91 1.22
CA ILE A 196 9.72 -5.34 1.14
C ILE A 196 10.20 -5.72 -0.27
N GLY A 197 9.64 -5.10 -1.32
CA GLY A 197 9.81 -5.50 -2.71
C GLY A 197 8.87 -6.64 -3.13
N THR A 198 8.44 -6.63 -4.39
CA THR A 198 7.50 -7.64 -4.92
C THR A 198 8.07 -9.06 -4.82
N ASP A 199 9.35 -9.24 -5.11
CA ASP A 199 10.07 -10.51 -5.08
C ASP A 199 10.08 -11.16 -3.68
N ARG A 200 10.27 -10.38 -2.64
CA ARG A 200 10.28 -10.85 -1.24
C ARG A 200 8.90 -11.09 -0.67
N LEU A 201 7.90 -10.32 -1.12
CA LEU A 201 6.52 -10.50 -0.68
C LEU A 201 5.99 -11.90 -0.97
N TYR A 202 6.43 -12.57 -2.03
CA TYR A 202 6.03 -13.96 -2.30
C TYR A 202 6.41 -14.90 -1.16
N THR A 203 7.66 -14.86 -0.70
CA THR A 203 8.13 -15.69 0.43
C THR A 203 7.40 -15.34 1.72
N VAL A 204 7.23 -14.07 2.00
CA VAL A 204 6.52 -13.59 3.20
C VAL A 204 5.09 -14.12 3.24
N LEU A 205 4.36 -14.07 2.12
CA LEU A 205 2.99 -14.54 2.03
C LEU A 205 2.89 -16.06 2.18
N GLN A 206 3.81 -16.81 1.58
CA GLN A 206 3.86 -18.28 1.74
C GLN A 206 4.09 -18.67 3.20
N ASN A 207 5.04 -18.03 3.89
CA ASN A 207 5.36 -18.33 5.28
C ASN A 207 4.20 -17.92 6.21
N LEU A 208 3.55 -16.78 5.98
CA LEU A 208 2.38 -16.35 6.74
C LEU A 208 1.21 -17.33 6.56
N ARG A 209 0.96 -17.81 5.34
CA ARG A 209 -0.05 -18.84 5.07
C ARG A 209 0.26 -20.15 5.82
N GLN A 210 1.52 -20.58 5.83
CA GLN A 210 1.91 -21.79 6.58
C GLN A 210 1.69 -21.62 8.09
N GLU A 211 1.99 -20.44 8.63
CA GLU A 211 1.68 -20.12 10.03
C GLU A 211 0.18 -20.20 10.31
N LEU A 212 -0.66 -19.60 9.47
CA LEU A 212 -2.12 -19.67 9.61
C LEU A 212 -2.62 -21.13 9.64
N LEU A 213 -2.13 -21.96 8.72
CA LEU A 213 -2.51 -23.38 8.65
C LEU A 213 -2.03 -24.13 9.89
N SER A 214 -0.82 -23.89 10.38
CA SER A 214 -0.27 -24.53 11.59
C SER A 214 -1.08 -24.20 12.84
N LEU A 215 -1.65 -23.00 12.90
CA LEU A 215 -2.54 -22.54 13.98
C LEU A 215 -3.99 -23.04 13.83
N GLY A 216 -4.28 -23.89 12.83
CA GLY A 216 -5.60 -24.49 12.59
C GLY A 216 -6.59 -23.57 11.86
N ALA A 217 -6.13 -22.48 11.25
CA ALA A 217 -6.93 -21.74 10.29
C ALA A 217 -7.14 -22.54 9.00
N GLU A 218 -8.18 -22.21 8.26
CA GLU A 218 -8.45 -22.77 6.94
C GLU A 218 -8.34 -21.65 5.89
N VAL A 219 -7.60 -21.88 4.82
CA VAL A 219 -7.43 -20.91 3.74
C VAL A 219 -8.00 -21.47 2.44
N ARG A 220 -8.99 -20.78 1.87
CA ARG A 220 -9.66 -21.18 0.62
C ARG A 220 -9.44 -20.13 -0.46
N PHE A 221 -8.70 -20.50 -1.49
CA PHE A 221 -8.51 -19.71 -2.71
C PHE A 221 -9.57 -20.01 -3.75
N ALA A 222 -9.79 -19.09 -4.69
CA ALA A 222 -10.87 -19.14 -5.69
C ALA A 222 -12.28 -19.21 -5.06
N HIS A 223 -12.44 -18.67 -3.85
CA HIS A 223 -13.71 -18.63 -3.11
C HIS A 223 -14.17 -17.19 -2.93
N GLN A 224 -15.19 -16.81 -3.66
CA GLN A 224 -15.74 -15.45 -3.66
C GLN A 224 -17.05 -15.38 -2.86
N VAL A 225 -17.12 -14.47 -1.89
CA VAL A 225 -18.40 -14.16 -1.21
C VAL A 225 -19.27 -13.33 -2.14
N THR A 226 -20.47 -13.84 -2.43
CA THR A 226 -21.43 -13.26 -3.38
C THR A 226 -22.77 -12.90 -2.74
N GLY A 227 -22.93 -13.13 -1.43
CA GLY A 227 -24.15 -12.74 -0.71
C GLY A 227 -24.01 -12.86 0.79
N LEU A 228 -24.91 -12.19 1.51
CA LEU A 228 -25.02 -12.17 2.96
C LEU A 228 -26.39 -12.70 3.36
N GLU A 229 -26.44 -13.66 4.28
CA GLU A 229 -27.69 -14.12 4.88
C GLU A 229 -27.80 -13.57 6.30
N ARG A 230 -28.98 -13.05 6.64
CA ARG A 230 -29.23 -12.41 7.93
C ARG A 230 -30.39 -13.07 8.66
N ARG A 231 -30.29 -13.09 9.99
CA ARG A 231 -31.36 -13.48 10.90
C ARG A 231 -31.39 -12.47 12.04
N ASP A 232 -32.55 -11.88 12.31
CA ASP A 232 -32.74 -10.94 13.42
C ASP A 232 -31.75 -9.79 13.49
N GLY A 233 -31.40 -9.20 12.32
CA GLY A 233 -30.44 -8.10 12.22
C GLY A 233 -28.97 -8.49 12.37
N ARG A 234 -28.67 -9.80 12.48
CA ARG A 234 -27.30 -10.34 12.59
C ARG A 234 -26.94 -11.16 11.36
N LEU A 235 -25.66 -11.22 11.07
CA LEU A 235 -25.09 -12.13 10.08
C LEU A 235 -25.35 -13.57 10.54
N ALA A 236 -25.86 -14.42 9.65
CA ALA A 236 -26.11 -15.83 9.92
C ALA A 236 -25.28 -16.74 9.01
N ALA A 237 -25.09 -16.35 7.74
CA ALA A 237 -24.28 -17.10 6.81
C ALA A 237 -23.80 -16.21 5.64
N LEU A 238 -22.85 -16.74 4.89
CA LEU A 238 -22.31 -16.17 3.66
C LEU A 238 -22.63 -17.08 2.48
N ARG A 239 -23.06 -16.53 1.35
CA ARG A 239 -23.10 -17.24 0.08
C ARG A 239 -21.75 -17.14 -0.57
N VAL A 240 -21.16 -18.28 -0.89
CA VAL A 240 -19.80 -18.39 -1.44
C VAL A 240 -19.85 -19.11 -2.77
N THR A 241 -19.25 -18.51 -3.80
CA THR A 241 -19.06 -19.13 -5.12
C THR A 241 -17.60 -19.61 -5.23
N SER A 242 -17.44 -20.87 -5.59
CA SER A 242 -16.16 -21.56 -5.79
C SER A 242 -16.10 -22.24 -7.16
N PRO A 243 -14.99 -22.83 -7.57
CA PRO A 243 -14.92 -23.66 -8.79
C PRO A 243 -15.91 -24.84 -8.79
N ASP A 244 -16.23 -25.37 -7.61
CA ASP A 244 -17.11 -26.53 -7.45
C ASP A 244 -18.61 -26.14 -7.35
N GLY A 245 -18.92 -24.86 -7.42
CA GLY A 245 -20.27 -24.32 -7.33
C GLY A 245 -20.48 -23.33 -6.20
N THR A 246 -21.77 -23.00 -5.96
CA THR A 246 -22.14 -22.05 -4.90
C THR A 246 -22.68 -22.81 -3.68
N TYR A 247 -22.24 -22.39 -2.49
CA TYR A 247 -22.66 -22.97 -1.21
C TYR A 247 -22.89 -21.88 -0.15
N THR A 248 -23.58 -22.26 0.92
CA THR A 248 -23.80 -21.39 2.09
C THR A 248 -22.83 -21.79 3.20
N LEU A 249 -22.08 -20.82 3.73
CA LEU A 249 -21.15 -20.99 4.85
C LEU A 249 -21.71 -20.30 6.09
N PRO A 250 -22.03 -21.02 7.18
CA PRO A 250 -22.43 -20.41 8.43
C PRO A 250 -21.37 -19.41 8.93
N ALA A 251 -21.79 -18.21 9.32
CA ALA A 251 -20.91 -17.15 9.79
C ALA A 251 -21.67 -16.19 10.70
N GLU A 252 -21.28 -16.11 11.96
CA GLU A 252 -21.79 -15.14 12.93
C GLU A 252 -20.88 -13.91 13.03
N HIS A 253 -19.59 -14.07 12.70
CA HIS A 253 -18.59 -13.02 12.66
C HIS A 253 -17.80 -13.10 11.33
N ALA A 254 -17.83 -12.03 10.54
CA ALA A 254 -17.13 -11.95 9.28
C ALA A 254 -16.35 -10.64 9.15
N VAL A 255 -15.03 -10.72 8.99
CA VAL A 255 -14.17 -9.59 8.64
C VAL A 255 -14.25 -9.37 7.14
N LEU A 256 -14.68 -8.18 6.70
CA LEU A 256 -14.82 -7.82 5.29
C LEU A 256 -13.59 -6.99 4.85
N ALA A 257 -12.59 -7.67 4.27
CA ALA A 257 -11.28 -7.11 3.91
C ALA A 257 -11.01 -7.19 2.39
N VAL A 258 -12.01 -6.86 1.57
CA VAL A 258 -12.06 -7.16 0.12
C VAL A 258 -11.21 -6.26 -0.78
N GLY A 259 -10.59 -5.18 -0.25
CA GLY A 259 -9.83 -4.20 -1.05
C GLY A 259 -10.73 -3.26 -1.87
N HIS A 260 -10.11 -2.21 -2.43
CA HIS A 260 -10.84 -1.14 -3.12
C HIS A 260 -11.33 -1.51 -4.54
N SER A 261 -10.84 -2.62 -5.10
CA SER A 261 -11.18 -3.05 -6.46
C SER A 261 -12.36 -4.03 -6.54
N ALA A 262 -12.90 -4.49 -5.40
CA ALA A 262 -14.01 -5.44 -5.32
C ALA A 262 -15.37 -4.76 -5.58
N ARG A 263 -15.54 -4.19 -6.77
CA ARG A 263 -16.69 -3.36 -7.16
C ARG A 263 -17.99 -4.13 -7.21
N ASP A 264 -17.94 -5.40 -7.54
CA ASP A 264 -19.06 -6.34 -7.46
C ASP A 264 -19.51 -6.58 -6.01
N THR A 265 -18.56 -6.68 -5.08
CA THR A 265 -18.87 -6.75 -3.65
C THR A 265 -19.51 -5.46 -3.15
N PHE A 266 -19.08 -4.29 -3.59
CA PHE A 266 -19.74 -3.02 -3.24
C PHE A 266 -21.18 -2.99 -3.76
N ALA A 267 -21.44 -3.47 -4.97
CA ALA A 267 -22.81 -3.59 -5.49
C ALA A 267 -23.65 -4.56 -4.63
N MET A 268 -23.12 -5.72 -4.31
CA MET A 268 -23.77 -6.70 -3.42
C MET A 268 -24.10 -6.11 -2.04
N LEU A 269 -23.18 -5.34 -1.44
CA LEU A 269 -23.40 -4.68 -0.15
C LEU A 269 -24.50 -3.60 -0.24
N ARG A 270 -24.48 -2.76 -1.28
CA ARG A 270 -25.54 -1.77 -1.55
C ARG A 270 -26.91 -2.46 -1.66
N ASP A 271 -26.98 -3.50 -2.47
CA ASP A 271 -28.23 -4.24 -2.74
C ASP A 271 -28.72 -5.00 -1.48
N ALA A 272 -27.80 -5.39 -0.59
CA ALA A 272 -28.10 -5.93 0.72
C ALA A 272 -28.49 -4.84 1.75
N GLY A 273 -28.48 -3.56 1.39
CA GLY A 273 -28.83 -2.46 2.28
C GLY A 273 -27.79 -2.16 3.36
N ILE A 274 -26.51 -2.51 3.13
CA ILE A 274 -25.43 -2.11 4.02
C ILE A 274 -25.10 -0.64 3.79
N PRO A 275 -25.11 0.21 4.82
CA PRO A 275 -24.85 1.63 4.68
C PRO A 275 -23.45 1.91 4.15
N MET A 276 -23.36 2.72 3.10
CA MET A 276 -22.12 3.19 2.48
C MET A 276 -22.23 4.66 2.13
N GLU A 277 -21.07 5.32 2.04
CA GLU A 277 -20.93 6.73 1.67
C GLU A 277 -19.99 6.88 0.49
N PRO A 278 -20.23 7.81 -0.45
CA PRO A 278 -19.25 8.17 -1.46
C PRO A 278 -18.03 8.81 -0.78
N LYS A 279 -16.85 8.50 -1.27
CA LYS A 279 -15.57 8.96 -0.68
C LYS A 279 -14.72 9.64 -1.75
N PRO A 280 -14.09 10.79 -1.45
CA PRO A 280 -13.08 11.39 -2.32
C PRO A 280 -11.91 10.42 -2.59
N PHE A 281 -11.37 10.48 -3.80
CA PHE A 281 -10.20 9.72 -4.23
C PHE A 281 -9.33 10.56 -5.17
N ALA A 282 -8.40 9.98 -5.90
CA ALA A 282 -7.61 10.69 -6.89
C ALA A 282 -7.41 9.81 -8.13
N VAL A 283 -7.34 10.45 -9.30
CA VAL A 283 -7.07 9.83 -10.58
C VAL A 283 -6.01 10.60 -11.35
N GLY A 284 -5.36 9.96 -12.30
CA GLY A 284 -4.37 10.60 -13.14
C GLY A 284 -3.60 9.60 -13.98
N VAL A 285 -2.29 9.75 -14.00
CA VAL A 285 -1.37 8.99 -14.83
C VAL A 285 -0.19 8.46 -14.01
N ARG A 286 0.54 7.49 -14.52
CA ARG A 286 1.90 7.19 -14.10
C ARG A 286 2.87 8.10 -14.84
N ILE A 287 3.84 8.65 -14.11
CA ILE A 287 4.97 9.38 -14.68
C ILE A 287 6.25 8.58 -14.46
N GLU A 288 7.06 8.45 -15.53
CA GLU A 288 8.35 7.75 -15.52
C GLU A 288 9.48 8.71 -15.84
N HIS A 289 10.59 8.54 -15.11
CA HIS A 289 11.87 9.21 -15.34
C HIS A 289 12.99 8.19 -15.29
N ARG A 290 14.16 8.48 -15.85
CA ARG A 290 15.35 7.68 -15.59
C ARG A 290 15.75 7.83 -14.13
N GLN A 291 15.97 6.70 -13.44
CA GLN A 291 16.38 6.71 -12.04
C GLN A 291 17.69 7.49 -11.84
N SER A 292 18.64 7.30 -12.75
CA SER A 292 19.94 8.00 -12.71
C SER A 292 19.83 9.52 -12.75
N ASP A 293 18.86 10.06 -13.51
CA ASP A 293 18.67 11.50 -13.60
C ASP A 293 18.12 12.05 -12.27
N MET A 294 17.19 11.32 -11.64
CA MET A 294 16.63 11.68 -10.32
C MET A 294 17.66 11.53 -9.19
N ASP A 295 18.51 10.50 -9.26
CA ASP A 295 19.60 10.31 -8.30
C ASP A 295 20.62 11.46 -8.39
N ALA A 296 20.99 11.86 -9.60
CA ALA A 296 21.89 12.99 -9.83
C ALA A 296 21.31 14.31 -9.26
N GLN A 297 20.02 14.54 -9.42
CA GLN A 297 19.35 15.73 -8.88
C GLN A 297 19.34 15.78 -7.35
N GLN A 298 19.06 14.64 -6.69
CA GLN A 298 18.89 14.62 -5.24
C GLN A 298 20.18 14.36 -4.49
N TYR A 299 21.05 13.46 -4.99
CA TYR A 299 22.30 13.08 -4.33
C TYR A 299 23.54 13.83 -4.84
N LYS A 300 23.43 14.51 -5.98
CA LYS A 300 24.52 15.31 -6.58
C LYS A 300 25.79 14.47 -6.72
N GLN A 301 26.88 14.90 -6.10
CA GLN A 301 28.16 14.20 -6.10
C GLN A 301 28.14 12.80 -5.49
N TYR A 302 27.12 12.46 -4.72
CA TYR A 302 26.96 11.14 -4.12
C TYR A 302 26.06 10.21 -4.96
N ALA A 303 25.59 10.64 -6.14
CA ALA A 303 24.80 9.78 -7.02
C ALA A 303 25.60 8.53 -7.40
N GLY A 304 24.98 7.36 -7.28
CA GLY A 304 25.63 6.07 -7.50
C GLY A 304 26.52 5.57 -6.35
N HIS A 305 26.56 6.26 -5.21
CA HIS A 305 27.33 5.78 -4.05
C HIS A 305 26.70 4.48 -3.49
N PRO A 306 27.48 3.39 -3.29
CA PRO A 306 26.95 2.05 -2.97
C PRO A 306 26.20 1.95 -1.64
N SER A 307 26.41 2.88 -0.71
CA SER A 307 25.66 2.90 0.56
C SER A 307 24.30 3.62 0.45
N LEU A 308 24.00 4.27 -0.68
CA LEU A 308 22.76 5.02 -0.86
C LEU A 308 21.76 4.21 -1.68
N PRO A 309 20.51 4.08 -1.22
CA PRO A 309 19.45 3.51 -2.04
C PRO A 309 19.08 4.45 -3.19
N PRO A 310 18.43 3.96 -4.25
CA PRO A 310 17.87 4.83 -5.28
C PRO A 310 16.93 5.89 -4.66
N THR A 311 16.97 7.11 -5.20
CA THR A 311 16.18 8.22 -4.68
C THR A 311 14.68 7.99 -4.88
N SER A 312 13.90 8.63 -4.03
CA SER A 312 12.44 8.69 -4.12
C SER A 312 11.98 10.11 -3.86
N TYR A 313 10.86 10.50 -4.43
CA TYR A 313 10.28 11.82 -4.22
C TYR A 313 8.87 11.76 -3.63
N LYS A 314 8.47 12.83 -2.94
CA LYS A 314 7.10 13.09 -2.51
C LYS A 314 6.79 14.55 -2.82
N LEU A 315 6.00 14.79 -3.84
CA LEU A 315 5.70 16.10 -4.38
C LEU A 315 4.19 16.35 -4.32
N SER A 316 3.82 17.61 -4.14
CA SER A 316 2.42 18.05 -4.23
C SER A 316 2.37 19.50 -4.69
N ALA A 317 1.32 19.85 -5.41
CA ALA A 317 0.99 21.21 -5.81
C ALA A 317 -0.52 21.44 -5.63
N HIS A 318 -0.94 22.69 -5.62
CA HIS A 318 -2.34 23.08 -5.72
C HIS A 318 -2.49 23.99 -6.93
N THR A 319 -3.53 23.73 -7.70
CA THR A 319 -3.91 24.62 -8.80
C THR A 319 -4.44 25.95 -8.28
N ALA A 320 -4.54 26.96 -9.12
CA ALA A 320 -5.15 28.25 -8.77
C ALA A 320 -6.59 28.08 -8.25
N ALA A 321 -7.31 27.08 -8.73
CA ALA A 321 -8.64 26.69 -8.24
C ALA A 321 -8.62 25.87 -6.93
N GLY A 322 -7.44 25.64 -6.33
CA GLY A 322 -7.27 24.91 -5.07
C GLY A 322 -7.29 23.40 -5.19
N ARG A 323 -7.34 22.82 -6.43
CA ARG A 323 -7.33 21.37 -6.63
C ARG A 323 -5.94 20.79 -6.33
N GLY A 324 -5.89 19.74 -5.50
CA GLY A 324 -4.64 19.06 -5.16
C GLY A 324 -4.13 18.18 -6.29
N VAL A 325 -2.85 18.28 -6.61
CA VAL A 325 -2.11 17.39 -7.50
C VAL A 325 -0.88 16.89 -6.76
N PHE A 326 -0.63 15.58 -6.75
CA PHE A 326 0.43 15.01 -5.93
C PHE A 326 1.02 13.73 -6.50
N SER A 327 2.29 13.48 -6.15
CA SER A 327 2.92 12.19 -6.43
C SER A 327 2.41 11.12 -5.47
N PHE A 328 2.12 9.94 -6.01
CA PHE A 328 1.58 8.81 -5.26
C PHE A 328 2.34 7.53 -5.59
N CYS A 329 2.51 6.65 -4.61
CA CYS A 329 3.12 5.34 -4.78
C CYS A 329 4.34 5.33 -5.71
N VAL A 330 5.34 6.17 -5.40
CA VAL A 330 6.57 6.29 -6.18
C VAL A 330 7.43 5.04 -6.01
N CYS A 331 7.81 4.41 -7.10
CA CYS A 331 8.55 3.15 -7.18
C CYS A 331 9.93 3.39 -7.79
N PRO A 332 11.00 3.59 -6.97
CA PRO A 332 12.36 3.73 -7.46
C PRO A 332 12.83 2.45 -8.14
N GLY A 333 13.63 2.56 -9.20
CA GLY A 333 14.15 1.41 -9.94
C GLY A 333 13.05 0.41 -10.31
N GLY A 334 11.85 0.90 -10.65
CA GLY A 334 10.66 0.08 -10.80
C GLY A 334 10.05 0.14 -12.19
N GLN A 335 8.87 -0.45 -12.30
CA GLN A 335 8.11 -0.57 -13.55
C GLN A 335 6.69 -0.08 -13.39
N VAL A 336 6.12 0.50 -14.44
CA VAL A 336 4.68 0.68 -14.58
C VAL A 336 4.08 -0.64 -15.02
N VAL A 337 2.97 -1.06 -14.42
CA VAL A 337 2.36 -2.36 -14.66
C VAL A 337 0.87 -2.25 -14.99
N ALA A 338 0.38 -3.16 -15.83
CA ALA A 338 -1.04 -3.32 -16.07
C ALA A 338 -1.72 -3.93 -14.84
N ALA A 339 -2.70 -3.21 -14.29
CA ALA A 339 -3.38 -3.57 -13.04
C ALA A 339 -4.90 -3.70 -13.20
N ALA A 340 -5.37 -3.96 -14.42
CA ALA A 340 -6.78 -4.23 -14.71
C ALA A 340 -7.31 -5.43 -13.91
N SER A 341 -8.59 -5.40 -13.56
CA SER A 341 -9.31 -6.52 -12.94
C SER A 341 -10.72 -6.72 -13.51
N GLU A 342 -11.08 -5.93 -14.51
CA GLU A 342 -12.33 -6.03 -15.26
C GLU A 342 -12.01 -5.97 -16.76
N ALA A 343 -12.68 -6.78 -17.56
CA ALA A 343 -12.46 -6.86 -19.00
C ALA A 343 -12.73 -5.51 -19.70
N GLY A 344 -11.93 -5.20 -20.74
CA GLY A 344 -12.10 -4.00 -21.54
C GLY A 344 -11.75 -2.69 -20.83
N ARG A 345 -10.89 -2.72 -19.79
CA ARG A 345 -10.50 -1.56 -18.97
C ARG A 345 -8.99 -1.54 -18.76
N VAL A 346 -8.34 -0.41 -19.00
CA VAL A 346 -6.92 -0.22 -18.69
C VAL A 346 -6.78 0.46 -17.34
N VAL A 347 -5.93 -0.10 -16.49
CA VAL A 347 -5.52 0.48 -15.21
C VAL A 347 -4.01 0.34 -15.09
N THR A 348 -3.35 1.42 -14.75
CA THR A 348 -1.91 1.42 -14.47
C THR A 348 -1.63 1.43 -12.96
N ASN A 349 -0.53 0.80 -12.57
CA ASN A 349 0.03 0.89 -11.23
C ASN A 349 1.57 0.83 -11.36
N GLY A 350 2.30 0.86 -10.24
CA GLY A 350 3.74 0.71 -10.24
C GLY A 350 4.20 -0.32 -9.24
N MET A 351 5.31 -0.98 -9.57
CA MET A 351 5.98 -1.91 -8.68
C MET A 351 7.50 -1.76 -8.74
N SER A 352 8.20 -2.25 -7.74
CA SER A 352 9.64 -2.49 -7.77
C SER A 352 10.00 -3.73 -6.96
N GLU A 353 11.12 -4.34 -7.32
CA GLU A 353 11.76 -5.38 -6.53
C GLU A 353 12.51 -4.79 -5.33
N LEU A 354 12.99 -5.63 -4.42
CA LEU A 354 13.75 -5.18 -3.25
C LEU A 354 15.01 -4.40 -3.65
N ALA A 355 15.71 -4.85 -4.69
CA ALA A 355 16.95 -4.23 -5.18
C ALA A 355 16.72 -2.82 -5.75
N ARG A 356 15.53 -2.53 -6.30
CA ARG A 356 15.21 -1.26 -6.95
C ARG A 356 16.25 -0.84 -8.00
N ASP A 357 16.73 -1.80 -8.77
CA ASP A 357 17.83 -1.65 -9.74
C ASP A 357 17.36 -1.47 -11.20
N GLY A 358 16.06 -1.29 -11.40
CA GLY A 358 15.51 -0.98 -12.71
C GLY A 358 15.93 0.41 -13.22
N GLU A 359 15.84 0.60 -14.53
CA GLU A 359 16.29 1.82 -15.22
C GLU A 359 15.48 3.05 -14.83
N ASN A 360 14.16 2.89 -14.59
CA ASN A 360 13.24 3.99 -14.34
C ASN A 360 12.80 4.07 -12.87
N ILE A 361 12.57 5.31 -12.42
CA ILE A 361 11.68 5.60 -11.30
C ILE A 361 10.31 5.96 -11.86
N ASN A 362 9.25 5.43 -11.27
CA ASN A 362 7.90 5.81 -11.64
C ASN A 362 7.06 6.19 -10.43
N GLY A 363 6.01 6.98 -10.67
CA GLY A 363 5.07 7.38 -9.62
C GLY A 363 3.72 7.77 -10.21
N GLY A 364 2.64 7.58 -9.47
CA GLY A 364 1.36 8.19 -9.82
C GLY A 364 1.46 9.70 -9.74
N LEU A 365 0.98 10.41 -10.73
CA LEU A 365 0.74 11.84 -10.71
C LEU A 365 -0.78 12.03 -10.73
N LEU A 366 -1.33 12.30 -9.55
CA LEU A 366 -2.76 12.18 -9.30
C LEU A 366 -3.40 13.51 -8.95
N VAL A 367 -4.61 13.69 -9.46
CA VAL A 367 -5.49 14.85 -9.24
C VAL A 367 -6.61 14.44 -8.30
N SER A 368 -6.85 15.23 -7.26
CA SER A 368 -7.94 15.00 -6.31
C SER A 368 -9.31 15.08 -6.98
N VAL A 369 -10.18 14.11 -6.66
CA VAL A 369 -11.56 14.00 -7.18
C VAL A 369 -12.51 13.88 -5.99
N THR A 370 -13.57 14.68 -6.01
CA THR A 370 -14.60 14.74 -4.98
C THR A 370 -15.94 14.21 -5.49
N PRO A 371 -16.92 13.94 -4.61
CA PRO A 371 -18.25 13.51 -5.03
C PRO A 371 -18.94 14.47 -6.03
N GLU A 372 -18.64 15.76 -5.97
CA GLU A 372 -19.16 16.75 -6.91
C GLU A 372 -18.62 16.55 -8.34
N ASP A 373 -17.39 16.05 -8.49
CA ASP A 373 -16.76 15.82 -9.80
C ASP A 373 -17.35 14.62 -10.55
N PHE A 374 -17.76 13.56 -9.83
CA PHE A 374 -18.34 12.37 -10.47
C PHE A 374 -19.86 12.35 -10.47
N GLY A 375 -20.50 13.24 -9.71
CA GLY A 375 -21.94 13.48 -9.71
C GLY A 375 -22.76 12.27 -9.25
N GLY A 376 -24.07 12.47 -9.22
CA GLY A 376 -25.02 11.40 -8.91
C GLY A 376 -25.30 11.20 -7.42
N THR A 377 -26.47 10.60 -7.14
CA THR A 377 -26.93 10.25 -5.79
C THR A 377 -26.58 8.80 -5.41
N ASP A 378 -26.14 7.99 -6.38
CA ASP A 378 -25.72 6.60 -6.14
C ASP A 378 -24.36 6.58 -5.42
N VAL A 379 -24.28 5.85 -4.34
CA VAL A 379 -23.07 5.65 -3.56
C VAL A 379 -21.91 5.06 -4.41
N LEU A 380 -22.21 4.38 -5.51
CA LEU A 380 -21.24 3.82 -6.47
C LEU A 380 -20.92 4.76 -7.64
N ALA A 381 -21.37 6.03 -7.63
CA ALA A 381 -21.06 6.98 -8.70
C ALA A 381 -19.56 7.14 -8.94
N GLY A 382 -18.74 7.13 -7.87
CA GLY A 382 -17.29 7.13 -7.97
C GLY A 382 -16.72 5.89 -8.68
N VAL A 383 -17.29 4.71 -8.45
CA VAL A 383 -16.95 3.47 -9.19
C VAL A 383 -17.28 3.62 -10.67
N ALA A 384 -18.46 4.17 -10.99
CA ALA A 384 -18.86 4.41 -12.37
C ALA A 384 -17.93 5.42 -13.07
N PHE A 385 -17.50 6.46 -12.36
CA PHE A 385 -16.52 7.43 -12.86
C PHE A 385 -15.18 6.75 -13.18
N GLN A 386 -14.62 5.95 -12.28
CA GLN A 386 -13.38 5.20 -12.53
C GLN A 386 -13.53 4.29 -13.76
N ARG A 387 -14.64 3.55 -13.90
CA ARG A 387 -14.89 2.66 -15.06
C ARG A 387 -14.89 3.41 -16.38
N ARG A 388 -15.52 4.58 -16.44
CA ARG A 388 -15.52 5.40 -17.68
C ARG A 388 -14.12 5.79 -18.13
N LEU A 389 -13.23 6.16 -17.18
CA LEU A 389 -11.84 6.49 -17.49
C LEU A 389 -11.06 5.26 -17.96
N GLU A 390 -11.25 4.14 -17.30
CA GLU A 390 -10.57 2.88 -17.62
C GLU A 390 -11.02 2.34 -19.00
N GLU A 391 -12.29 2.50 -19.37
CA GLU A 391 -12.86 2.17 -20.68
C GLU A 391 -12.36 3.12 -21.78
N ALA A 392 -12.31 4.42 -21.51
CA ALA A 392 -11.78 5.41 -22.43
C ALA A 392 -10.29 5.14 -22.73
N ALA A 393 -9.50 4.83 -21.70
CA ALA A 393 -8.09 4.46 -21.86
C ALA A 393 -7.93 3.15 -22.65
N TYR A 394 -8.78 2.15 -22.42
CA TYR A 394 -8.75 0.90 -23.18
C TYR A 394 -9.06 1.14 -24.68
N ALA A 395 -10.07 1.95 -24.97
CA ALA A 395 -10.42 2.30 -26.34
C ALA A 395 -9.31 3.12 -27.02
N LEU A 396 -8.78 4.15 -26.35
CA LEU A 396 -7.68 4.97 -26.88
C LEU A 396 -6.40 4.15 -27.08
N GLY A 397 -6.12 3.17 -26.20
CA GLY A 397 -5.02 2.22 -26.35
C GLY A 397 -5.16 1.28 -27.56
N GLY A 398 -6.34 1.20 -28.18
CA GLY A 398 -6.63 0.33 -29.33
C GLY A 398 -6.99 -1.10 -28.95
N GLY A 399 -7.34 -1.35 -27.68
CA GLY A 399 -7.65 -2.68 -27.16
C GLY A 399 -6.39 -3.46 -26.73
N GLY A 400 -6.58 -4.75 -26.38
CA GLY A 400 -5.46 -5.62 -26.02
C GLY A 400 -4.67 -5.18 -24.78
N TYR A 401 -5.23 -4.26 -23.98
CA TYR A 401 -4.61 -3.67 -22.78
C TYR A 401 -3.34 -2.86 -23.04
N ALA A 402 -3.12 -2.38 -24.28
CA ALA A 402 -2.10 -1.37 -24.52
C ALA A 402 -2.49 -0.06 -23.81
N ALA A 403 -1.56 0.53 -23.08
CA ALA A 403 -1.84 1.76 -22.33
C ALA A 403 -1.60 3.01 -23.19
N PRO A 404 -2.51 3.99 -23.18
CA PRO A 404 -2.29 5.32 -23.75
C PRO A 404 -1.08 5.98 -23.10
N THR A 405 -0.16 6.50 -23.91
CA THR A 405 1.12 7.02 -23.45
C THR A 405 1.50 8.28 -24.21
N GLN A 406 2.07 9.25 -23.50
CA GLN A 406 2.49 10.54 -24.04
C GLN A 406 3.72 11.07 -23.30
N THR A 407 4.60 11.83 -23.95
CA THR A 407 5.65 12.54 -23.24
C THR A 407 5.11 13.80 -22.57
N VAL A 408 5.74 14.24 -21.48
CA VAL A 408 5.34 15.47 -20.76
C VAL A 408 5.40 16.69 -21.68
N GLY A 409 6.43 16.77 -22.55
CA GLY A 409 6.58 17.89 -23.48
C GLY A 409 5.45 17.98 -24.50
N ASP A 410 5.02 16.82 -25.05
CA ASP A 410 3.92 16.78 -26.02
C ASP A 410 2.56 16.99 -25.33
N PHE A 411 2.37 16.46 -24.10
CA PHE A 411 1.17 16.71 -23.29
C PHE A 411 0.96 18.21 -23.05
N LEU A 412 2.00 18.93 -22.60
CA LEU A 412 1.95 20.37 -22.38
C LEU A 412 1.81 21.18 -23.68
N ALA A 413 2.20 20.60 -24.83
CA ALA A 413 2.05 21.21 -26.15
C ALA A 413 0.75 20.85 -26.87
N HIS A 414 -0.16 20.10 -26.22
CA HIS A 414 -1.44 19.62 -26.77
C HIS A 414 -1.29 18.92 -28.14
N ARG A 415 -0.36 17.99 -28.24
CA ARG A 415 -0.12 17.22 -29.46
C ARG A 415 0.21 15.77 -29.14
N PRO A 416 -0.21 14.82 -29.97
CA PRO A 416 0.09 13.41 -29.75
C PRO A 416 1.59 13.14 -29.81
N SER A 417 2.09 12.25 -28.93
CA SER A 417 3.44 11.71 -29.07
C SER A 417 3.50 10.62 -30.13
N ILE A 418 4.66 10.48 -30.77
CA ILE A 418 4.91 9.47 -31.80
C ILE A 418 5.91 8.39 -31.35
N GLY A 419 6.56 8.57 -30.20
CA GLY A 419 7.56 7.64 -29.67
C GLY A 419 8.24 8.17 -28.42
N PRO A 420 9.12 7.37 -27.80
CA PRO A 420 9.87 7.76 -26.61
C PRO A 420 10.98 8.75 -26.94
N GLY A 421 11.34 9.56 -25.93
CA GLY A 421 12.61 10.28 -25.89
C GLY A 421 13.72 9.41 -25.27
N ARG A 422 14.45 9.96 -24.28
CA ARG A 422 15.46 9.20 -23.49
C ARG A 422 14.84 8.24 -22.48
N VAL A 423 13.57 8.45 -22.11
CA VAL A 423 12.83 7.60 -21.17
C VAL A 423 12.00 6.59 -21.98
N THR A 424 12.34 5.31 -21.83
CA THR A 424 11.57 4.21 -22.43
C THR A 424 10.49 3.77 -21.44
N PRO A 425 9.19 3.75 -21.80
CA PRO A 425 8.14 3.29 -20.92
C PRO A 425 8.32 1.81 -20.53
N THR A 426 8.04 1.48 -19.30
CA THR A 426 8.19 0.11 -18.77
C THR A 426 6.89 -0.69 -18.77
N TYR A 427 5.75 -0.07 -19.07
CA TYR A 427 4.44 -0.71 -19.08
C TYR A 427 4.35 -1.87 -20.09
N ARG A 428 3.75 -2.97 -19.64
CA ARG A 428 3.41 -4.15 -20.45
C ARG A 428 1.92 -4.48 -20.35
N PRO A 429 1.28 -5.08 -21.37
CA PRO A 429 1.91 -5.75 -22.54
C PRO A 429 2.39 -4.79 -23.63
N ALA A 430 1.80 -3.60 -23.79
CA ALA A 430 2.19 -2.63 -24.81
C ALA A 430 1.77 -1.21 -24.44
N VAL A 431 2.41 -0.22 -25.04
CA VAL A 431 1.97 1.18 -24.99
C VAL A 431 1.50 1.64 -26.37
N ARG A 432 0.57 2.59 -26.39
CA ARG A 432 0.18 3.32 -27.59
C ARG A 432 0.44 4.81 -27.43
N TRP A 433 1.32 5.34 -28.25
CA TRP A 433 1.61 6.76 -28.30
C TRP A 433 0.43 7.53 -28.88
N CYS A 434 -0.08 8.52 -28.14
CA CYS A 434 -1.28 9.27 -28.51
C CYS A 434 -1.36 10.59 -27.72
N ASP A 435 -2.49 11.28 -27.77
CA ASP A 435 -2.81 12.41 -26.91
C ASP A 435 -3.67 11.95 -25.72
N LEU A 436 -3.21 12.17 -24.51
CA LEU A 436 -3.94 11.76 -23.29
C LEU A 436 -5.16 12.63 -23.00
N HIS A 437 -5.28 13.81 -23.63
CA HIS A 437 -6.49 14.64 -23.54
C HIS A 437 -7.72 13.91 -24.10
N ASP A 438 -7.54 12.92 -24.98
CA ASP A 438 -8.63 12.14 -25.56
C ASP A 438 -9.25 11.13 -24.57
N CYS A 439 -8.59 10.81 -23.44
CA CYS A 439 -9.13 9.86 -22.45
C CYS A 439 -9.24 10.40 -21.01
N LEU A 440 -8.53 11.47 -20.70
CA LEU A 440 -8.61 12.09 -19.37
C LEU A 440 -9.70 13.18 -19.34
N PRO A 441 -10.41 13.36 -18.21
CA PRO A 441 -11.36 14.46 -18.08
C PRO A 441 -10.68 15.82 -18.22
N PRO A 442 -11.33 16.82 -18.84
CA PRO A 442 -10.73 18.14 -19.04
C PRO A 442 -10.18 18.81 -17.79
N PHE A 443 -10.87 18.63 -16.64
CA PHE A 443 -10.42 19.21 -15.36
C PHE A 443 -9.17 18.50 -14.81
N VAL A 444 -8.97 17.22 -15.17
CA VAL A 444 -7.75 16.47 -14.80
C VAL A 444 -6.59 16.93 -15.65
N CYS A 445 -6.78 17.08 -16.98
CA CYS A 445 -5.75 17.61 -17.88
C CYS A 445 -5.30 19.00 -17.44
N ALA A 446 -6.24 19.93 -17.27
CA ALA A 446 -5.93 21.29 -16.83
C ALA A 446 -5.17 21.34 -15.48
N ALA A 447 -5.54 20.46 -14.53
CA ALA A 447 -4.85 20.38 -13.25
C ALA A 447 -3.41 19.83 -13.39
N LEU A 448 -3.19 18.85 -14.27
CA LEU A 448 -1.85 18.31 -14.54
C LEU A 448 -0.97 19.35 -15.27
N GLU A 449 -1.50 20.06 -16.25
CA GLU A 449 -0.81 21.11 -17.00
C GLU A 449 -0.34 22.24 -16.07
N GLU A 450 -1.21 22.68 -15.16
CA GLU A 450 -0.85 23.72 -14.18
C GLU A 450 0.16 23.20 -13.14
N ALA A 451 0.02 21.95 -12.70
CA ALA A 451 0.85 21.39 -11.65
C ALA A 451 2.26 21.01 -12.11
N LEU A 452 2.44 20.49 -13.33
CA LEU A 452 3.75 20.05 -13.83
C LEU A 452 4.84 21.14 -13.71
N PRO A 453 4.63 22.38 -14.14
CA PRO A 453 5.61 23.45 -13.94
C PRO A 453 5.84 23.81 -12.47
N LEU A 454 4.83 23.65 -11.61
CA LEU A 454 4.97 23.92 -10.18
C LEU A 454 5.80 22.80 -9.49
N LEU A 455 5.67 21.56 -9.94
CA LEU A 455 6.42 20.43 -9.43
C LEU A 455 7.86 20.45 -9.94
N GLU A 456 8.11 20.92 -11.18
CA GLU A 456 9.44 21.17 -11.73
C GLU A 456 10.25 22.12 -10.84
N LYS A 457 9.63 23.17 -10.32
CA LYS A 457 10.29 24.11 -9.39
C LYS A 457 10.69 23.46 -8.07
N LYS A 458 10.02 22.35 -7.67
CA LYS A 458 10.32 21.61 -6.43
C LYS A 458 11.36 20.52 -6.62
N LEU A 459 11.36 19.89 -7.78
CA LEU A 459 12.32 18.87 -8.17
C LEU A 459 12.63 19.06 -9.64
N HIS A 460 13.80 19.63 -9.92
CA HIS A 460 14.26 19.87 -11.29
C HIS A 460 14.38 18.54 -12.07
N GLY A 461 13.87 18.54 -13.30
CA GLY A 461 13.75 17.36 -14.15
C GLY A 461 12.46 16.56 -13.97
N PHE A 462 11.58 16.94 -13.01
CA PHE A 462 10.30 16.24 -12.83
C PHE A 462 9.34 16.44 -14.02
N ALA A 463 9.31 17.63 -14.61
CA ALA A 463 8.56 17.91 -15.83
C ALA A 463 9.46 17.95 -17.08
N ALA A 464 10.53 17.14 -17.10
CA ALA A 464 11.39 17.01 -18.27
C ALA A 464 10.55 16.65 -19.51
N PRO A 465 10.82 17.27 -20.67
CA PRO A 465 9.98 17.05 -21.87
C PRO A 465 9.90 15.59 -22.34
N ASP A 466 10.91 14.79 -22.02
CA ASP A 466 11.01 13.37 -22.36
C ASP A 466 10.56 12.42 -21.22
N ALA A 467 10.13 12.93 -20.07
CA ALA A 467 9.42 12.13 -19.08
C ALA A 467 8.13 11.55 -19.67
N VAL A 468 7.78 10.33 -19.29
CA VAL A 468 6.69 9.59 -19.93
C VAL A 468 5.47 9.53 -19.01
N LEU A 469 4.31 9.89 -19.54
CA LEU A 469 3.00 9.74 -18.89
C LEU A 469 2.30 8.52 -19.47
N THR A 470 1.86 7.60 -18.60
CA THR A 470 1.09 6.40 -18.97
C THR A 470 -0.26 6.42 -18.26
N ALA A 471 -1.36 6.42 -19.02
CA ALA A 471 -2.73 6.50 -18.49
C ALA A 471 -3.39 5.11 -18.44
N VAL A 472 -4.28 4.87 -17.53
CA VAL A 472 -4.86 5.75 -16.50
C VAL A 472 -4.67 5.11 -15.11
N GLU A 473 -4.29 5.89 -14.13
CA GLU A 473 -4.28 5.44 -12.72
C GLU A 473 -5.54 5.95 -12.03
N THR A 474 -6.48 5.04 -11.74
CA THR A 474 -7.80 5.35 -11.20
C THR A 474 -8.03 4.77 -9.81
N ARG A 475 -7.17 3.83 -9.38
CA ARG A 475 -7.38 3.02 -8.18
C ARG A 475 -6.43 3.37 -7.04
N SER A 476 -6.25 4.66 -6.79
CA SER A 476 -5.40 5.15 -5.70
C SER A 476 -5.99 4.92 -4.30
N SER A 477 -7.31 4.84 -4.18
CA SER A 477 -8.02 4.50 -2.94
C SER A 477 -9.48 4.10 -3.23
N SER A 478 -10.19 3.59 -2.21
CA SER A 478 -11.60 3.24 -2.34
C SER A 478 -12.46 4.47 -2.65
N PRO A 479 -13.36 4.40 -3.65
CA PRO A 479 -14.32 5.46 -3.93
C PRO A 479 -15.53 5.46 -2.99
N VAL A 480 -15.61 4.49 -2.09
CA VAL A 480 -16.67 4.32 -1.11
C VAL A 480 -16.13 4.13 0.29
N ARG A 481 -16.94 4.47 1.28
CA ARG A 481 -16.75 4.09 2.67
C ARG A 481 -17.91 3.21 3.10
N ILE A 482 -17.62 2.03 3.64
CA ILE A 482 -18.62 1.15 4.27
C ILE A 482 -18.77 1.62 5.71
N VAL A 483 -19.96 2.10 6.09
CA VAL A 483 -20.20 2.68 7.42
C VAL A 483 -20.11 1.62 8.50
N ARG A 484 -19.33 1.90 9.54
CA ARG A 484 -19.20 1.06 10.73
C ARG A 484 -19.20 1.91 12.01
N ASP A 485 -19.62 1.33 13.10
CA ASP A 485 -19.63 1.97 14.41
C ASP A 485 -18.28 1.82 15.16
N ASN A 486 -18.25 2.25 16.43
CA ASN A 486 -17.06 2.16 17.28
C ASN A 486 -16.68 0.73 17.67
N THR A 487 -17.57 -0.25 17.43
CA THR A 487 -17.28 -1.69 17.57
C THR A 487 -16.81 -2.31 16.27
N TYR A 488 -16.48 -1.49 15.28
CA TYR A 488 -16.05 -1.88 13.92
C TYR A 488 -17.11 -2.66 13.12
N GLN A 489 -18.38 -2.67 13.55
CA GLN A 489 -19.46 -3.38 12.88
C GLN A 489 -20.30 -2.46 12.01
N THR A 490 -20.87 -3.02 10.96
CA THR A 490 -21.93 -2.36 10.19
C THR A 490 -23.28 -2.42 10.94
N ALA A 491 -24.33 -1.86 10.34
CA ALA A 491 -25.70 -2.06 10.82
C ALA A 491 -26.12 -3.55 10.84
N LEU A 492 -25.54 -4.39 9.97
CA LEU A 492 -25.66 -5.85 10.06
C LEU A 492 -24.63 -6.35 11.08
N ARG A 493 -25.10 -6.69 12.28
CA ARG A 493 -24.22 -7.18 13.37
C ARG A 493 -23.51 -8.46 12.98
N GLY A 494 -22.22 -8.56 13.36
CA GLY A 494 -21.35 -9.64 12.96
C GLY A 494 -20.57 -9.39 11.66
N LEU A 495 -20.81 -8.27 10.94
CA LEU A 495 -20.05 -7.89 9.75
C LEU A 495 -19.09 -6.71 10.07
N TYR A 496 -17.78 -6.95 9.94
CA TYR A 496 -16.67 -6.03 10.32
C TYR A 496 -15.91 -5.56 9.08
N PRO A 497 -16.30 -4.46 8.43
CA PRO A 497 -15.57 -3.94 7.29
C PRO A 497 -14.26 -3.28 7.73
N CYS A 498 -13.15 -3.62 7.04
CA CYS A 498 -11.84 -3.08 7.35
C CYS A 498 -10.96 -2.84 6.13
N GLY A 499 -9.86 -2.17 6.37
CA GLY A 499 -8.81 -1.92 5.40
C GLY A 499 -9.19 -0.87 4.37
N GLU A 500 -8.49 -0.92 3.25
CA GLU A 500 -8.60 0.08 2.19
C GLU A 500 -9.95 0.00 1.46
N GLY A 501 -10.46 -1.21 1.21
CA GLY A 501 -11.76 -1.39 0.56
C GLY A 501 -12.93 -0.82 1.34
N ALA A 502 -12.87 -0.88 2.66
CA ALA A 502 -13.87 -0.26 3.53
C ALA A 502 -13.70 1.26 3.69
N GLY A 503 -12.63 1.85 3.15
CA GLY A 503 -12.38 3.29 3.17
C GLY A 503 -11.74 3.84 4.44
N TYR A 504 -11.13 2.98 5.29
CA TYR A 504 -10.53 3.36 6.58
C TYR A 504 -9.01 3.31 6.61
N ALA A 505 -8.37 2.73 5.61
CA ALA A 505 -6.92 2.63 5.51
C ALA A 505 -6.43 2.96 4.11
N GLY A 506 -5.16 3.27 3.97
CA GLY A 506 -4.47 3.46 2.70
C GLY A 506 -3.05 2.91 2.80
N GLY A 507 -2.81 1.73 2.22
CA GLY A 507 -1.53 1.04 2.23
C GLY A 507 -1.44 -0.12 3.23
N ILE A 508 -0.37 -0.93 3.07
CA ILE A 508 -0.19 -2.24 3.71
C ILE A 508 -0.30 -2.17 5.24
N LEU A 509 0.49 -1.29 5.87
CA LEU A 509 0.62 -1.25 7.32
C LEU A 509 -0.65 -0.78 8.03
N SER A 510 -1.30 0.26 7.51
CA SER A 510 -2.56 0.77 8.07
C SER A 510 -3.73 -0.19 7.84
N ALA A 511 -3.76 -0.89 6.69
CA ALA A 511 -4.77 -1.90 6.42
C ALA A 511 -4.62 -3.12 7.35
N ALA A 512 -3.39 -3.60 7.55
CA ALA A 512 -3.10 -4.69 8.49
C ALA A 512 -3.54 -4.33 9.91
N ALA A 513 -3.17 -3.14 10.41
CA ALA A 513 -3.57 -2.67 11.75
C ALA A 513 -5.10 -2.56 11.89
N ASP A 514 -5.80 -2.14 10.85
CA ASP A 514 -7.25 -2.04 10.87
C ASP A 514 -7.92 -3.43 10.92
N GLY A 515 -7.38 -4.41 10.18
CA GLY A 515 -7.81 -5.80 10.26
C GLY A 515 -7.60 -6.41 11.66
N MET A 516 -6.46 -6.13 12.30
CA MET A 516 -6.18 -6.57 13.67
C MET A 516 -7.21 -6.03 14.66
N ARG A 517 -7.60 -4.75 14.56
CA ARG A 517 -8.66 -4.16 15.41
C ARG A 517 -10.00 -4.87 15.28
N CYS A 518 -10.38 -5.25 14.05
CA CYS A 518 -11.60 -6.04 13.85
C CYS A 518 -11.50 -7.42 14.51
N ALA A 519 -10.34 -8.09 14.38
CA ALA A 519 -10.10 -9.38 15.04
C ALA A 519 -10.16 -9.29 16.57
N GLU A 520 -9.55 -8.26 17.16
CA GLU A 520 -9.60 -7.98 18.59
C GLU A 520 -11.03 -7.79 19.08
N GLN A 521 -11.84 -7.07 18.32
CA GLN A 521 -13.26 -6.87 18.67
C GLN A 521 -14.04 -8.18 18.61
N ILE A 522 -13.79 -9.03 17.61
CA ILE A 522 -14.42 -10.36 17.51
C ILE A 522 -14.04 -11.23 18.72
N ILE A 523 -12.75 -11.28 19.08
CA ILE A 523 -12.30 -12.03 20.27
C ILE A 523 -12.99 -11.54 21.53
N LYS A 524 -13.10 -10.21 21.70
CA LYS A 524 -13.78 -9.60 22.84
C LYS A 524 -15.26 -10.02 22.89
N GLU A 525 -15.96 -10.02 21.76
CA GLU A 525 -17.39 -10.42 21.72
C GLU A 525 -17.56 -11.92 22.04
N ILE A 526 -16.74 -12.78 21.46
CA ILE A 526 -16.77 -14.22 21.75
C ILE A 526 -16.53 -14.45 23.25
N THR A 527 -15.55 -13.75 23.87
CA THR A 527 -15.25 -13.89 25.29
C THR A 527 -16.39 -13.38 26.21
N GLN A 528 -17.16 -12.41 25.78
CA GLN A 528 -18.27 -11.85 26.56
C GLN A 528 -19.56 -12.67 26.48
N HIS A 529 -19.74 -13.48 25.44
CA HIS A 529 -20.97 -14.22 25.15
C HIS A 529 -20.81 -15.75 25.25
N GLY A 530 -19.59 -16.25 25.43
CA GLY A 530 -19.25 -17.65 25.72
C GLY A 530 -19.00 -17.84 27.20
#